data_9962d3ad336e6cb61a14583483bb0a0e
#
_entry.id   9962d3ad336e6cb61a14583483bb0a0e
#
_cell.length_a   1.000
_cell.length_b   1.000
_cell.length_c   1.000
_cell.angle_alpha   90.00
_cell.angle_beta   90.00
_cell.angle_gamma   90.00
#
_symmetry.space_group_name_H-M   'P 1'
#
loop_
_entity.id
_entity.type
_entity.pdbx_description
1 polymer ?
#
loop_
_entity_poly.entity_id
_entity_poly.type
_entity_poly.pdbx_seq_one_letter_code
_entity_poly.pdbx_strand_id
1 'polypeptide(L)'
;MAARSQYEELARQLSAIGAVKRGLARILPAECPGGSAAVLTLLSRHGEMRISRLAELLAVDMSVTSRHVAHVAERGWIERFPDPADKRSRILRLTPAGEGVLEDLYRRSTEMFACHLQDWSDDEVGQLNTLLARLRDSFSCRGTGGCASGKHSGECRSRQADGHDGSYTRTPA
;
A
#
# COMPACT_ATOMS: atom_id res chain seq x y z
N MET A 1 14.08 9.31 18.93
CA MET A 1 12.99 8.32 18.84
C MET A 1 11.79 8.90 19.57
N ALA A 2 10.57 8.70 19.04
CA ALA A 2 9.36 9.16 19.73
C ALA A 2 9.13 8.34 21.02
N ALA A 3 8.53 8.97 22.04
CA ALA A 3 8.18 8.30 23.28
C ALA A 3 7.09 7.24 23.05
N ARG A 4 7.08 6.19 23.87
CA ARG A 4 6.09 5.09 23.78
C ARG A 4 4.64 5.59 23.82
N SER A 5 4.36 6.59 24.65
CA SER A 5 3.04 7.24 24.75
C SER A 5 2.55 7.83 23.42
N GLN A 6 3.46 8.35 22.56
CA GLN A 6 3.12 8.86 21.23
C GLN A 6 2.69 7.74 20.28
N TYR A 7 3.31 6.57 20.38
CA TYR A 7 2.90 5.41 19.58
C TYR A 7 1.55 4.85 20.06
N GLU A 8 1.28 4.86 21.36
CA GLU A 8 0.00 4.45 21.91
C GLU A 8 -1.12 5.40 21.46
N GLU A 9 -0.86 6.71 21.46
CA GLU A 9 -1.81 7.70 20.94
C GLU A 9 -2.04 7.53 19.44
N LEU A 10 -0.98 7.36 18.64
CA LEU A 10 -1.10 7.10 17.22
C LEU A 10 -1.97 5.86 16.94
N ALA A 11 -1.81 4.80 17.72
CA ALA A 11 -2.63 3.59 17.56
C ALA A 11 -4.11 3.87 17.88
N ARG A 12 -4.41 4.68 18.91
CA ARG A 12 -5.78 5.11 19.22
C ARG A 12 -6.40 5.92 18.08
N GLN A 13 -5.65 6.91 17.58
CA GLN A 13 -6.13 7.77 16.48
C GLN A 13 -6.37 6.97 15.19
N LEU A 14 -5.48 6.05 14.83
CA LEU A 14 -5.68 5.17 13.67
C LEU A 14 -6.90 4.24 13.84
N SER A 15 -7.19 3.79 15.05
CA SER A 15 -8.39 3.00 15.34
C SER A 15 -9.66 3.84 15.22
N ALA A 16 -9.61 5.11 15.57
CA ALA A 16 -10.73 6.05 15.52
C ALA A 16 -11.03 6.56 14.09
N ILE A 17 -10.10 6.40 13.13
CA ILE A 17 -10.24 6.89 11.74
C ILE A 17 -11.39 6.21 10.96
N GLY A 18 -12.08 5.27 11.59
CA GLY A 18 -13.24 4.58 11.02
C GLY A 18 -14.37 5.51 10.54
N ALA A 19 -14.52 6.68 11.15
CA ALA A 19 -15.49 7.69 10.70
C ALA A 19 -15.13 8.24 9.32
N VAL A 20 -13.84 8.54 9.08
CA VAL A 20 -13.34 8.99 7.77
C VAL A 20 -13.54 7.89 6.72
N LYS A 21 -13.21 6.63 7.06
CA LYS A 21 -13.44 5.48 6.16
C LYS A 21 -14.91 5.33 5.79
N ARG A 22 -15.82 5.50 6.73
CA ARG A 22 -17.27 5.45 6.46
C ARG A 22 -17.72 6.63 5.58
N GLY A 23 -17.18 7.82 5.81
CA GLY A 23 -17.42 8.98 4.94
C GLY A 23 -17.01 8.69 3.50
N LEU A 24 -15.78 8.23 3.30
CA LEU A 24 -15.27 7.83 1.99
C LEU A 24 -16.11 6.71 1.34
N ALA A 25 -16.57 5.74 2.12
CA ALA A 25 -17.42 4.68 1.58
C ALA A 25 -18.78 5.17 1.09
N ARG A 26 -19.33 6.23 1.68
CA ARG A 26 -20.64 6.80 1.30
C ARG A 26 -20.63 7.57 -0.02
N ILE A 27 -19.47 8.09 -0.41
CA ILE A 27 -19.34 8.82 -1.68
C ILE A 27 -19.07 7.91 -2.88
N LEU A 28 -18.82 6.61 -2.62
CA LEU A 28 -18.61 5.63 -3.69
C LEU A 28 -19.93 5.43 -4.47
N PRO A 29 -19.88 5.44 -5.81
CA PRO A 29 -21.03 5.02 -6.62
C PRO A 29 -21.42 3.55 -6.30
N ALA A 30 -22.71 3.26 -6.43
CA ALA A 30 -23.21 1.90 -6.21
C ALA A 30 -22.52 0.87 -7.12
N GLU A 31 -22.15 1.28 -8.34
CA GLU A 31 -21.45 0.48 -9.32
C GLU A 31 -19.97 0.22 -8.96
N CYS A 32 -19.37 1.03 -8.07
CA CYS A 32 -17.97 0.91 -7.68
C CYS A 32 -17.81 0.76 -6.17
N PRO A 33 -18.13 -0.40 -5.60
CA PRO A 33 -17.94 -0.66 -4.18
C PRO A 33 -16.45 -0.57 -3.79
N GLY A 34 -16.18 -0.38 -2.49
CA GLY A 34 -14.84 -0.09 -1.97
C GLY A 34 -13.75 -1.07 -2.39
N GLY A 35 -14.05 -2.35 -2.52
CA GLY A 35 -13.09 -3.35 -3.02
C GLY A 35 -12.73 -3.12 -4.50
N SER A 36 -13.70 -2.73 -5.33
CA SER A 36 -13.46 -2.36 -6.73
C SER A 36 -12.66 -1.06 -6.83
N ALA A 37 -13.01 -0.04 -6.07
CA ALA A 37 -12.25 1.21 -6.00
C ALA A 37 -10.79 0.96 -5.59
N ALA A 38 -10.55 0.07 -4.63
CA ALA A 38 -9.20 -0.30 -4.19
C ALA A 38 -8.40 -0.99 -5.31
N VAL A 39 -9.02 -1.88 -6.10
CA VAL A 39 -8.38 -2.51 -7.28
C VAL A 39 -7.94 -1.45 -8.29
N LEU A 40 -8.85 -0.54 -8.67
CA LEU A 40 -8.55 0.52 -9.63
C LEU A 40 -7.44 1.44 -9.12
N THR A 41 -7.51 1.85 -7.86
CA THR A 41 -6.49 2.70 -7.21
C THR A 41 -5.10 2.06 -7.21
N LEU A 42 -5.01 0.76 -6.91
CA LEU A 42 -3.72 0.06 -6.90
C LEU A 42 -3.15 -0.11 -8.31
N LEU A 43 -3.98 -0.40 -9.30
CA LEU A 43 -3.54 -0.49 -10.71
C LEU A 43 -3.09 0.88 -11.24
N SER A 44 -3.80 1.95 -10.93
CA SER A 44 -3.37 3.31 -11.29
C SER A 44 -2.02 3.69 -10.67
N ARG A 45 -1.80 3.30 -9.40
CA ARG A 45 -0.62 3.69 -8.64
C ARG A 45 0.62 2.87 -8.96
N HIS A 46 0.46 1.58 -9.18
CA HIS A 46 1.57 0.62 -9.33
C HIS A 46 1.72 0.10 -10.77
N GLY A 47 0.83 0.49 -11.67
CA GLY A 47 0.80 -0.01 -13.04
C GLY A 47 0.23 -1.43 -13.15
N GLU A 48 0.50 -2.04 -14.28
CA GLU A 48 0.06 -3.39 -14.58
C GLU A 48 0.65 -4.42 -13.63
N MET A 49 -0.16 -5.38 -13.18
CA MET A 49 0.32 -6.43 -12.28
C MET A 49 -0.51 -7.71 -12.38
N ARG A 50 0.07 -8.80 -11.86
CA ARG A 50 -0.65 -10.08 -11.67
C ARG A 50 -1.66 -9.96 -10.53
N ILE A 51 -2.72 -10.78 -10.59
CA ILE A 51 -3.74 -10.82 -9.53
C ILE A 51 -3.17 -11.23 -8.16
N SER A 52 -2.12 -12.06 -8.14
CA SER A 52 -1.42 -12.44 -6.90
C SER A 52 -0.78 -11.23 -6.22
N ARG A 53 -0.12 -10.36 -7.02
CA ARG A 53 0.46 -9.13 -6.50
C ARG A 53 -0.60 -8.17 -5.98
N LEU A 54 -1.73 -8.09 -6.68
CA LEU A 54 -2.87 -7.28 -6.25
C LEU A 54 -3.44 -7.78 -4.92
N ALA A 55 -3.56 -9.10 -4.72
CA ALA A 55 -4.03 -9.69 -3.47
C ALA A 55 -3.10 -9.36 -2.29
N GLU A 56 -1.79 -9.44 -2.50
CA GLU A 56 -0.79 -9.03 -1.50
C GLU A 56 -0.96 -7.55 -1.11
N LEU A 57 -1.12 -6.66 -2.10
CA LEU A 57 -1.26 -5.22 -1.86
C LEU A 57 -2.60 -4.87 -1.18
N LEU A 58 -3.67 -5.60 -1.51
CA LEU A 58 -4.97 -5.46 -0.86
C LEU A 58 -4.99 -6.05 0.56
N ALA A 59 -4.04 -6.93 0.89
CA ALA A 59 -4.01 -7.71 2.13
C ALA A 59 -5.32 -8.49 2.38
N VAL A 60 -5.88 -9.09 1.31
CA VAL A 60 -7.08 -9.94 1.36
C VAL A 60 -6.85 -11.23 0.59
N ASP A 61 -7.71 -12.22 0.84
CA ASP A 61 -7.63 -13.52 0.18
C ASP A 61 -7.77 -13.42 -1.35
N MET A 62 -7.12 -14.35 -2.04
CA MET A 62 -7.17 -14.46 -3.50
C MET A 62 -8.62 -14.59 -4.02
N SER A 63 -9.49 -15.29 -3.31
CA SER A 63 -10.89 -15.47 -3.67
C SER A 63 -11.68 -14.16 -3.63
N VAL A 64 -11.39 -13.30 -2.65
CA VAL A 64 -11.99 -11.97 -2.51
C VAL A 64 -11.45 -11.05 -3.61
N THR A 65 -10.12 -11.05 -3.81
CA THR A 65 -9.48 -10.29 -4.90
C THR A 65 -10.05 -10.67 -6.26
N SER A 66 -10.23 -11.97 -6.52
CA SER A 66 -10.78 -12.47 -7.79
C SER A 66 -12.20 -11.95 -8.05
N ARG A 67 -13.03 -11.84 -7.01
CA ARG A 67 -14.38 -11.25 -7.14
C ARG A 67 -14.33 -9.77 -7.47
N HIS A 68 -13.48 -9.01 -6.80
CA HIS A 68 -13.30 -7.59 -7.12
C HIS A 68 -12.77 -7.37 -8.53
N VAL A 69 -11.78 -8.17 -8.95
CA VAL A 69 -11.22 -8.15 -10.31
C VAL A 69 -12.26 -8.55 -11.36
N ALA A 70 -13.11 -9.56 -11.09
CA ALA A 70 -14.21 -9.93 -11.99
C ALA A 70 -15.17 -8.76 -12.17
N HIS A 71 -15.60 -8.16 -11.07
CA HIS A 71 -16.54 -7.04 -11.07
C HIS A 71 -16.05 -5.83 -11.90
N VAL A 72 -14.78 -5.42 -11.76
CA VAL A 72 -14.24 -4.28 -12.50
C VAL A 72 -13.94 -4.63 -13.97
N ALA A 73 -13.63 -5.90 -14.27
CA ALA A 73 -13.42 -6.38 -15.62
C ALA A 73 -14.74 -6.48 -16.42
N GLU A 74 -15.82 -6.94 -15.79
CA GLU A 74 -17.17 -6.99 -16.40
C GLU A 74 -17.67 -5.61 -16.82
N ARG A 75 -17.21 -4.55 -16.14
CA ARG A 75 -17.53 -3.17 -16.47
C ARG A 75 -16.58 -2.52 -17.48
N GLY A 76 -15.57 -3.27 -17.94
CA GLY A 76 -14.57 -2.74 -18.85
C GLY A 76 -13.62 -1.73 -18.25
N TRP A 77 -13.54 -1.64 -16.91
CA TRP A 77 -12.62 -0.71 -16.23
C TRP A 77 -11.19 -1.23 -16.15
N ILE A 78 -11.01 -2.53 -16.32
CA ILE A 78 -9.71 -3.17 -16.48
C ILE A 78 -9.75 -4.18 -17.63
N GLU A 79 -8.58 -4.47 -18.17
CA GLU A 79 -8.33 -5.54 -19.13
C GLU A 79 -7.44 -6.61 -18.53
N ARG A 80 -7.56 -7.84 -19.08
CA ARG A 80 -6.77 -9.01 -18.67
C ARG A 80 -5.99 -9.53 -19.86
N PHE A 81 -4.68 -9.47 -19.79
CA PHE A 81 -3.78 -9.98 -20.81
C PHE A 81 -3.08 -11.27 -20.36
N PRO A 82 -2.73 -12.17 -21.29
CA PRO A 82 -1.82 -13.26 -20.99
C PRO A 82 -0.48 -12.68 -20.51
N ASP A 83 0.09 -13.25 -19.45
CA ASP A 83 1.44 -12.88 -19.04
C ASP A 83 2.45 -13.49 -20.05
N PRO A 84 3.34 -12.68 -20.65
CA PRO A 84 4.35 -13.19 -21.58
C PRO A 84 5.30 -14.23 -20.96
N ALA A 85 5.56 -14.10 -19.65
CA ALA A 85 6.46 -15.00 -18.91
C ALA A 85 5.77 -16.27 -18.40
N ASP A 86 4.44 -16.25 -18.26
CA ASP A 86 3.64 -17.38 -17.78
C ASP A 86 2.24 -17.35 -18.36
N LYS A 87 2.01 -18.15 -19.40
CA LYS A 87 0.72 -18.24 -20.12
C LYS A 87 -0.47 -18.64 -19.23
N ARG A 88 -0.22 -19.19 -18.04
CA ARG A 88 -1.27 -19.54 -17.06
C ARG A 88 -1.69 -18.34 -16.21
N SER A 89 -0.86 -17.32 -16.16
CA SER A 89 -1.11 -16.08 -15.41
C SER A 89 -1.72 -15.00 -16.30
N ARG A 90 -2.43 -14.07 -15.66
CA ARG A 90 -3.00 -12.88 -16.31
C ARG A 90 -2.43 -11.63 -15.68
N ILE A 91 -2.09 -10.66 -16.54
CA ILE A 91 -1.75 -9.30 -16.13
C ILE A 91 -3.01 -8.46 -16.22
N LEU A 92 -3.23 -7.65 -15.22
CA LEU A 92 -4.34 -6.70 -15.10
C LEU A 92 -3.84 -5.31 -15.48
N ARG A 93 -4.59 -4.61 -16.32
CA ARG A 93 -4.31 -3.24 -16.75
C ARG A 93 -5.55 -2.39 -16.57
N LEU A 94 -5.37 -1.16 -16.10
CA LEU A 94 -6.43 -0.15 -16.06
C LEU A 94 -6.75 0.31 -17.49
N THR A 95 -8.03 0.52 -17.78
CA THR A 95 -8.50 1.07 -19.05
C THR A 95 -8.77 2.57 -18.92
N PRO A 96 -8.88 3.33 -20.03
CA PRO A 96 -9.34 4.72 -19.96
C PRO A 96 -10.70 4.90 -19.27
N ALA A 97 -11.60 3.93 -19.41
CA ALA A 97 -12.88 3.94 -18.68
C ALA A 97 -12.67 3.78 -17.17
N GLY A 98 -11.73 2.94 -16.75
CA GLY A 98 -11.34 2.77 -15.34
C GLY A 98 -10.65 4.02 -14.78
N GLU A 99 -9.84 4.71 -15.58
CA GLU A 99 -9.24 6.00 -15.22
C GLU A 99 -10.32 7.06 -14.97
N GLY A 100 -11.31 7.16 -15.85
CA GLY A 100 -12.44 8.08 -15.67
C GLY A 100 -13.24 7.82 -14.39
N VAL A 101 -13.42 6.54 -14.01
CA VAL A 101 -14.04 6.18 -12.72
C VAL A 101 -13.19 6.67 -11.53
N LEU A 102 -11.88 6.51 -11.60
CA LEU A 102 -10.98 6.99 -10.55
C LEU A 102 -10.99 8.52 -10.43
N GLU A 103 -10.99 9.23 -11.53
CA GLU A 103 -11.10 10.69 -11.54
C GLU A 103 -12.38 11.16 -10.84
N ASP A 104 -13.53 10.53 -11.14
CA ASP A 104 -14.79 10.83 -10.45
C ASP A 104 -14.71 10.52 -8.94
N LEU A 105 -14.10 9.40 -8.55
CA LEU A 105 -13.89 9.07 -7.14
C LEU A 105 -12.99 10.08 -6.42
N TYR A 106 -11.92 10.53 -7.06
CA TYR A 106 -11.04 11.55 -6.49
C TYR A 106 -11.75 12.89 -6.37
N ARG A 107 -12.51 13.31 -7.37
CA ARG A 107 -13.32 14.54 -7.33
C ARG A 107 -14.29 14.52 -6.15
N ARG A 108 -15.08 13.45 -6.00
CA ARG A 108 -16.03 13.29 -4.88
C ARG A 108 -15.31 13.29 -3.52
N SER A 109 -14.15 12.65 -3.44
CA SER A 109 -13.34 12.64 -2.22
C SER A 109 -12.84 14.04 -1.88
N THR A 110 -12.39 14.79 -2.88
CA THR A 110 -11.94 16.17 -2.72
C THR A 110 -13.07 17.08 -2.23
N GLU A 111 -14.24 16.98 -2.85
CA GLU A 111 -15.43 17.74 -2.44
C GLU A 111 -15.84 17.43 -1.00
N MET A 112 -15.81 16.15 -0.63
CA MET A 112 -16.09 15.71 0.74
C MET A 112 -15.07 16.29 1.74
N PHE A 113 -13.76 16.19 1.44
CA PHE A 113 -12.74 16.75 2.32
C PHE A 113 -12.84 18.27 2.41
N ALA A 114 -13.06 18.98 1.31
CA ALA A 114 -13.25 20.41 1.33
C ALA A 114 -14.43 20.84 2.23
N CYS A 115 -15.52 20.05 2.23
CA CYS A 115 -16.66 20.30 3.11
C CYS A 115 -16.37 20.03 4.59
N HIS A 116 -15.60 18.97 4.90
CA HIS A 116 -15.37 18.54 6.30
C HIS A 116 -14.18 19.22 6.95
N LEU A 117 -13.25 19.76 6.16
CA LEU A 117 -12.00 20.40 6.61
C LEU A 117 -12.01 21.91 6.30
N GLN A 118 -13.17 22.53 6.17
CA GLN A 118 -13.28 23.96 5.82
C GLN A 118 -12.58 24.90 6.81
N ASP A 119 -12.41 24.44 8.08
CA ASP A 119 -11.72 25.19 9.13
C ASP A 119 -10.20 24.93 9.16
N TRP A 120 -9.68 24.07 8.27
CA TRP A 120 -8.27 23.75 8.18
C TRP A 120 -7.58 24.66 7.16
N SER A 121 -6.39 25.13 7.53
CA SER A 121 -5.52 25.86 6.60
C SER A 121 -4.84 24.92 5.59
N ASP A 122 -4.38 25.48 4.47
CA ASP A 122 -3.58 24.76 3.47
C ASP A 122 -2.32 24.14 4.09
N ASP A 123 -1.70 24.82 5.05
CA ASP A 123 -0.51 24.33 5.76
C ASP A 123 -0.82 23.08 6.59
N GLU A 124 -1.94 23.05 7.31
CA GLU A 124 -2.37 21.90 8.11
C GLU A 124 -2.69 20.70 7.23
N VAL A 125 -3.42 20.90 6.13
CA VAL A 125 -3.69 19.85 5.15
C VAL A 125 -2.40 19.35 4.50
N GLY A 126 -1.47 20.25 4.17
CA GLY A 126 -0.15 19.94 3.62
C GLY A 126 0.72 19.11 4.57
N GLN A 127 0.72 19.46 5.87
CA GLN A 127 1.42 18.70 6.92
C GLN A 127 0.82 17.29 7.06
N LEU A 128 -0.50 17.18 7.11
CA LEU A 128 -1.18 15.87 7.18
C LEU A 128 -0.82 15.01 5.97
N ASN A 129 -0.86 15.54 4.76
CA ASN A 129 -0.48 14.83 3.54
C ASN A 129 0.96 14.31 3.62
N THR A 130 1.89 15.14 4.08
CA THR A 130 3.30 14.77 4.23
C THR A 130 3.49 13.64 5.24
N LEU A 131 2.83 13.73 6.40
CA LEU A 131 2.92 12.72 7.46
C LEU A 131 2.27 11.39 7.03
N LEU A 132 1.13 11.43 6.35
CA LEU A 132 0.47 10.24 5.80
C LEU A 132 1.33 9.56 4.72
N ALA A 133 1.98 10.34 3.86
CA ALA A 133 2.90 9.78 2.86
C ALA A 133 4.08 9.06 3.53
N ARG A 134 4.73 9.69 4.52
CA ARG A 134 5.82 9.08 5.30
C ARG A 134 5.37 7.83 6.05
N LEU A 135 4.19 7.88 6.68
CA LEU A 135 3.62 6.72 7.38
C LEU A 135 3.44 5.55 6.41
N ARG A 136 2.78 5.76 5.29
CA ARG A 136 2.57 4.76 4.24
C ARG A 136 3.89 4.15 3.77
N ASP A 137 4.90 4.98 3.47
CA ASP A 137 6.18 4.53 2.95
C ASP A 137 6.95 3.69 3.99
N SER A 138 6.82 4.02 5.29
CA SER A 138 7.39 3.23 6.38
C SER A 138 6.83 1.80 6.47
N PHE A 139 5.60 1.57 6.02
CA PHE A 139 5.00 0.23 5.96
C PHE A 139 5.28 -0.48 4.62
N SER A 140 5.47 0.27 3.54
CA SER A 140 5.77 -0.29 2.21
C SER A 140 7.19 -0.89 2.15
N CYS A 141 8.17 -0.27 2.80
CA CYS A 141 9.56 -0.77 2.85
C CYS A 141 9.76 -2.02 3.72
N ARG A 142 8.78 -2.42 4.53
CA ARG A 142 8.88 -3.59 5.43
C ARG A 142 8.24 -4.86 4.88
N GLY A 143 7.72 -4.83 3.67
CA GLY A 143 7.04 -5.96 3.03
C GLY A 143 7.97 -7.11 2.58
N THR A 144 9.29 -7.04 2.83
CA THR A 144 10.26 -8.11 2.51
C THR A 144 10.98 -8.69 3.72
N GLY A 145 10.53 -8.39 4.94
CA GLY A 145 11.15 -8.96 6.14
C GLY A 145 10.16 -8.95 7.30
N GLY A 146 9.63 -10.11 7.63
CA GLY A 146 8.64 -10.28 8.68
C GLY A 146 9.10 -9.69 10.02
N CYS A 147 8.25 -8.89 10.66
CA CYS A 147 8.27 -8.73 12.11
C CYS A 147 7.69 -10.01 12.73
N ALA A 148 8.50 -11.06 12.80
CA ALA A 148 8.24 -12.17 13.69
C ALA A 148 8.32 -11.66 15.13
N SER A 149 7.25 -11.92 15.90
CA SER A 149 7.25 -11.83 17.34
C SER A 149 8.50 -12.49 17.92
N GLY A 150 9.46 -11.71 18.37
CA GLY A 150 10.69 -12.18 18.97
C GLY A 150 10.90 -11.46 20.28
N LYS A 151 10.78 -12.23 21.36
CA LYS A 151 11.14 -11.88 22.73
C LYS A 151 12.56 -11.30 22.82
N HIS A 152 12.72 -10.29 23.63
CA HIS A 152 13.87 -9.91 24.47
C HIS A 152 15.31 -10.03 23.95
N SER A 153 16.01 -8.95 24.22
CA SER A 153 17.41 -8.82 24.66
C SER A 153 18.48 -8.57 23.60
N GLY A 154 19.09 -7.39 23.70
CA GLY A 154 20.54 -7.29 23.75
C GLY A 154 21.26 -6.92 22.46
N GLU A 155 21.82 -5.74 22.50
CA GLU A 155 23.09 -5.35 21.89
C GLU A 155 23.28 -5.48 20.37
N CYS A 156 23.00 -4.37 19.73
CA CYS A 156 23.64 -4.06 18.45
C CYS A 156 25.09 -3.62 18.72
N ARG A 157 26.03 -4.57 18.70
CA ARG A 157 27.46 -4.27 18.68
C ARG A 157 27.90 -4.06 17.25
N SER A 158 28.34 -2.86 16.98
CA SER A 158 29.21 -2.48 15.88
C SER A 158 30.41 -3.44 15.79
N ARG A 159 30.60 -4.13 14.68
CA ARG A 159 31.89 -4.74 14.33
C ARG A 159 32.58 -3.85 13.34
N GLN A 160 33.59 -3.21 13.87
CA GLN A 160 34.67 -2.52 13.19
C GLN A 160 35.55 -3.55 12.50
N ALA A 161 35.96 -3.25 11.29
CA ALA A 161 36.94 -3.99 10.54
C ALA A 161 38.30 -3.83 11.20
N ASP A 162 38.99 -4.93 11.43
CA ASP A 162 40.44 -4.94 11.55
C ASP A 162 40.97 -6.04 10.66
N GLY A 163 41.83 -5.61 9.75
CA GLY A 163 42.59 -6.47 8.88
C GLY A 163 43.70 -7.19 9.66
N HIS A 164 43.99 -8.37 9.25
CA HIS A 164 45.32 -8.94 9.50
C HIS A 164 45.77 -9.73 8.28
N ASP A 165 46.89 -9.27 7.75
CA ASP A 165 47.79 -9.85 6.79
C ASP A 165 48.49 -11.07 7.42
N GLY A 166 48.76 -12.09 6.66
CA GLY A 166 49.48 -13.27 7.14
C GLY A 166 49.78 -14.29 6.07
N SER A 167 50.72 -13.98 5.20
CA SER A 167 51.42 -14.91 4.32
C SER A 167 51.99 -16.12 5.07
N TYR A 168 51.83 -17.32 4.54
CA TYR A 168 52.85 -18.40 4.66
C TYR A 168 52.88 -19.34 3.47
N THR A 169 54.07 -19.51 3.05
CA THR A 169 54.74 -20.21 1.97
C THR A 169 54.66 -21.74 2.01
N ARG A 170 54.61 -22.33 0.81
CA ARG A 170 55.42 -23.46 0.23
C ARG A 170 55.43 -24.83 0.92
N THR A 171 55.02 -25.90 0.24
CA THR A 171 55.69 -26.80 -0.77
C THR A 171 56.23 -28.11 -0.11
N PRO A 172 56.59 -29.19 -0.81
CA PRO A 172 55.79 -30.25 -1.44
C PRO A 172 56.20 -31.63 -0.96
N ALA A 173 55.44 -32.60 -1.26
CA ALA A 173 55.94 -33.96 -1.62
C ALA A 173 54.78 -34.74 -2.25
#